data_70a53aa2b10f4f597b2353514de032b4
#
_entry.id   70a53aa2b10f4f597b2353514de032b4
#
_cell.length_a   1.000
_cell.length_b   1.000
_cell.length_c   1.000
_cell.angle_alpha   90.00
_cell.angle_beta   90.00
_cell.angle_gamma   90.00
#
_symmetry.space_group_name_H-M   'P 1'
#
loop_
_entity.id
_entity.type
_entity.pdbx_description
1 polymer ?
#
loop_
_entity_poly.entity_id
_entity_poly.type
_entity_poly.pdbx_seq_one_letter_code
_entity_poly.pdbx_strand_id
1 'polypeptide(L)'
;MNTGGVHGAALGDDEVAATKEVLGFDPERSFHIDDEVIAHTRKLRERGAEKHAAWQKKFDEWAAANPENKALFDRMLARELPQDFDAELPVWEPGESLATRKASEATIQALAASLPEMWGGSADLAGSNNTVIKGADSFGPTAITTDMWSAQPYGRNLHFGIREHAMSAIMNGIALHGNTRVYGGTFLIFSEYQYPAVRLGSLMSTDTYYVWTHDSIGLGEDGPTHQPVETLSALRAIPNLSVIRPADANETAQAWAAALEYKAAPKGLALSRQGLPVLEGTKEKAHDGVRRGAYVLVEESKDCLLYTSD
;
A
#
# COMPACT_ATOMS: atom_id res chain seq x y z
N MET A 1 -29.86 19.38 24.87
CA MET A 1 -29.41 19.35 23.45
C MET A 1 -28.19 20.27 23.25
N ASN A 2 -27.41 20.03 22.23
CA ASN A 2 -26.22 20.83 21.85
C ASN A 2 -25.08 20.83 22.87
N THR A 3 -24.90 19.75 23.62
CA THR A 3 -23.74 19.57 24.49
C THR A 3 -22.94 18.33 24.06
N GLY A 4 -21.65 18.30 24.36
CA GLY A 4 -20.79 17.15 24.07
C GLY A 4 -20.90 16.01 25.09
N GLY A 5 -21.77 16.14 26.11
CA GLY A 5 -21.86 15.20 27.22
C GLY A 5 -22.27 13.79 26.86
N VAL A 6 -22.93 13.62 25.69
CA VAL A 6 -23.36 12.30 25.18
C VAL A 6 -22.32 11.62 24.30
N HIS A 7 -21.17 12.26 24.06
CA HIS A 7 -20.12 11.67 23.25
C HIS A 7 -19.46 10.49 23.99
N GLY A 8 -19.74 9.28 23.56
CA GLY A 8 -19.17 8.07 24.18
C GLY A 8 -19.77 7.67 25.52
N ALA A 9 -20.83 8.31 25.99
CA ALA A 9 -21.56 7.96 27.19
C ALA A 9 -22.92 7.32 26.87
N ALA A 10 -23.31 6.31 27.63
CA ALA A 10 -24.67 5.76 27.56
C ALA A 10 -25.68 6.80 28.09
N LEU A 11 -26.76 7.02 27.34
CA LEU A 11 -27.82 7.96 27.74
C LEU A 11 -28.62 7.46 28.95
N GLY A 12 -28.77 6.15 29.10
CA GLY A 12 -29.72 5.53 30.02
C GLY A 12 -31.15 5.47 29.44
N ASP A 13 -31.98 4.60 30.03
CA ASP A 13 -33.29 4.29 29.47
C ASP A 13 -34.25 5.49 29.48
N ASP A 14 -34.25 6.26 30.56
CA ASP A 14 -35.10 7.43 30.71
C ASP A 14 -34.77 8.53 29.67
N GLU A 15 -33.49 8.81 29.44
CA GLU A 15 -33.08 9.82 28.46
C GLU A 15 -33.29 9.31 27.02
N VAL A 16 -33.16 8.01 26.76
CA VAL A 16 -33.53 7.39 25.48
C VAL A 16 -35.02 7.55 25.21
N ALA A 17 -35.90 7.28 26.19
CA ALA A 17 -37.31 7.47 26.08
C ALA A 17 -37.68 8.95 25.79
N ALA A 18 -37.18 9.87 26.59
CA ALA A 18 -37.39 11.30 26.41
C ALA A 18 -36.88 11.80 25.04
N THR A 19 -35.75 11.30 24.55
CA THR A 19 -35.21 11.60 23.22
C THR A 19 -36.14 11.12 22.11
N LYS A 20 -36.70 9.90 22.25
CA LYS A 20 -37.65 9.35 21.30
C LYS A 20 -38.92 10.19 21.22
N GLU A 21 -39.48 10.61 22.37
CA GLU A 21 -40.64 11.48 22.42
C GLU A 21 -40.42 12.80 21.68
N VAL A 22 -39.26 13.46 21.93
CA VAL A 22 -38.89 14.71 21.24
C VAL A 22 -38.75 14.53 19.72
N LEU A 23 -38.28 13.34 19.28
CA LEU A 23 -38.15 13.01 17.87
C LEU A 23 -39.41 12.45 17.23
N GLY A 24 -40.50 12.28 17.99
CA GLY A 24 -41.79 11.75 17.51
C GLY A 24 -41.80 10.23 17.34
N PHE A 25 -40.92 9.50 18.03
CA PHE A 25 -40.92 8.04 18.08
C PHE A 25 -41.59 7.53 19.34
N ASP A 26 -42.12 6.31 19.27
CA ASP A 26 -42.69 5.61 20.40
C ASP A 26 -41.58 5.23 21.41
N PRO A 27 -41.59 5.76 22.66
CA PRO A 27 -40.57 5.49 23.66
C PRO A 27 -40.45 4.02 24.05
N GLU A 28 -41.59 3.29 23.99
CA GLU A 28 -41.68 1.87 24.41
C GLU A 28 -41.12 0.90 23.34
N ARG A 29 -40.90 1.35 22.11
CA ARG A 29 -40.40 0.51 21.00
C ARG A 29 -38.93 0.60 20.82
N SER A 30 -38.22 -0.50 20.96
CA SER A 30 -36.77 -0.62 20.65
C SER A 30 -36.56 -1.19 19.24
N PHE A 31 -35.57 -0.65 18.53
CA PHE A 31 -35.21 -1.08 17.15
C PHE A 31 -36.36 -1.07 16.16
N HIS A 32 -37.38 -0.21 16.39
CA HIS A 32 -38.52 -0.09 15.52
C HIS A 32 -38.19 0.61 14.22
N ILE A 33 -38.61 0.03 13.12
CA ILE A 33 -38.58 0.61 11.77
C ILE A 33 -39.96 0.42 11.18
N ASP A 34 -40.53 1.49 10.63
CA ASP A 34 -41.85 1.40 10.01
C ASP A 34 -41.88 0.40 8.84
N ASP A 35 -42.95 -0.36 8.74
CA ASP A 35 -43.12 -1.40 7.70
C ASP A 35 -43.00 -0.82 6.28
N GLU A 36 -43.46 0.40 6.08
CA GLU A 36 -43.35 1.13 4.81
C GLU A 36 -41.90 1.37 4.44
N VAL A 37 -41.01 1.73 5.40
CA VAL A 37 -39.60 1.92 5.20
C VAL A 37 -38.90 0.59 4.86
N ILE A 38 -39.25 -0.46 5.59
CA ILE A 38 -38.77 -1.82 5.32
C ILE A 38 -39.18 -2.28 3.91
N ALA A 39 -40.46 -2.11 3.57
CA ALA A 39 -40.95 -2.46 2.24
C ALA A 39 -40.28 -1.68 1.12
N HIS A 40 -40.03 -0.38 1.34
CA HIS A 40 -39.29 0.47 0.36
C HIS A 40 -37.86 0.00 0.19
N THR A 41 -37.11 -0.19 1.27
CA THR A 41 -35.71 -0.59 1.22
C THR A 41 -35.51 -2.00 0.64
N ARG A 42 -36.43 -2.92 0.90
CA ARG A 42 -36.41 -4.29 0.32
C ARG A 42 -36.55 -4.33 -1.19
N LYS A 43 -37.19 -3.34 -1.83
CA LYS A 43 -37.23 -3.19 -3.29
C LYS A 43 -35.83 -3.06 -3.93
N LEU A 44 -34.82 -2.64 -3.12
CA LEU A 44 -33.43 -2.63 -3.59
C LEU A 44 -32.92 -4.02 -3.97
N ARG A 45 -33.38 -5.07 -3.24
CA ARG A 45 -32.99 -6.46 -3.50
C ARG A 45 -33.47 -6.94 -4.86
N GLU A 46 -34.71 -6.65 -5.23
CA GLU A 46 -35.29 -7.03 -6.54
C GLU A 46 -34.58 -6.31 -7.67
N ARG A 47 -34.48 -4.97 -7.56
CA ARG A 47 -33.77 -4.14 -8.53
C ARG A 47 -32.28 -4.50 -8.63
N GLY A 48 -31.65 -4.87 -7.52
CA GLY A 48 -30.26 -5.33 -7.48
C GLY A 48 -30.10 -6.67 -8.20
N ALA A 49 -31.02 -7.62 -7.97
CA ALA A 49 -30.99 -8.92 -8.64
C ALA A 49 -31.14 -8.81 -10.16
N GLU A 50 -32.06 -7.96 -10.64
CA GLU A 50 -32.25 -7.71 -12.08
C GLU A 50 -30.98 -7.12 -12.71
N LYS A 51 -30.37 -6.10 -12.06
CA LYS A 51 -29.13 -5.47 -12.55
C LYS A 51 -27.98 -6.46 -12.55
N HIS A 52 -27.87 -7.27 -11.49
CA HIS A 52 -26.82 -8.28 -11.40
C HIS A 52 -26.99 -9.34 -12.51
N ALA A 53 -28.20 -9.85 -12.74
CA ALA A 53 -28.44 -10.81 -13.81
C ALA A 53 -28.10 -10.26 -15.20
N ALA A 54 -28.47 -8.99 -15.45
CA ALA A 54 -28.13 -8.32 -16.72
C ALA A 54 -26.61 -8.11 -16.89
N TRP A 55 -25.90 -7.78 -15.79
CA TRP A 55 -24.45 -7.67 -15.78
C TRP A 55 -23.78 -9.04 -15.99
N GLN A 56 -24.22 -10.06 -15.25
CA GLN A 56 -23.66 -11.41 -15.32
C GLN A 56 -23.70 -11.97 -16.75
N LYS A 57 -24.83 -11.79 -17.43
CA LYS A 57 -24.93 -12.20 -18.84
C LYS A 57 -23.85 -11.56 -19.72
N LYS A 58 -23.64 -10.24 -19.58
CA LYS A 58 -22.60 -9.53 -20.34
C LYS A 58 -21.20 -9.98 -19.97
N PHE A 59 -20.98 -10.26 -18.67
CA PHE A 59 -19.71 -10.76 -18.18
C PHE A 59 -19.39 -12.15 -18.74
N ASP A 60 -20.36 -13.04 -18.78
CA ASP A 60 -20.20 -14.39 -19.35
C ASP A 60 -19.90 -14.35 -20.84
N GLU A 61 -20.60 -13.49 -21.60
CA GLU A 61 -20.34 -13.25 -23.02
C GLU A 61 -18.92 -12.70 -23.25
N TRP A 62 -18.50 -11.72 -22.44
CA TRP A 62 -17.15 -11.16 -22.49
C TRP A 62 -16.08 -12.22 -22.12
N ALA A 63 -16.30 -12.98 -21.08
CA ALA A 63 -15.39 -14.02 -20.61
C ALA A 63 -15.16 -15.11 -21.67
N ALA A 64 -16.23 -15.53 -22.34
CA ALA A 64 -16.16 -16.51 -23.43
C ALA A 64 -15.38 -15.97 -24.63
N ALA A 65 -15.53 -14.66 -24.94
CA ALA A 65 -14.84 -14.01 -26.06
C ALA A 65 -13.38 -13.65 -25.72
N ASN A 66 -12.99 -13.59 -24.43
CA ASN A 66 -11.68 -13.11 -23.97
C ASN A 66 -11.08 -14.03 -22.90
N PRO A 67 -10.78 -15.30 -23.19
CA PRO A 67 -10.37 -16.27 -22.16
C PRO A 67 -9.07 -15.87 -21.43
N GLU A 68 -8.09 -15.28 -22.12
CA GLU A 68 -6.83 -14.81 -21.50
C GLU A 68 -7.07 -13.65 -20.54
N ASN A 69 -7.87 -12.66 -20.93
CA ASN A 69 -8.24 -11.55 -20.04
C ASN A 69 -9.09 -12.02 -18.86
N LYS A 70 -9.94 -13.06 -19.07
CA LYS A 70 -10.71 -13.67 -17.97
C LYS A 70 -9.78 -14.36 -16.97
N ALA A 71 -8.79 -15.12 -17.44
CA ALA A 71 -7.79 -15.75 -16.57
C ALA A 71 -6.98 -14.70 -15.78
N LEU A 72 -6.57 -13.60 -16.43
CA LEU A 72 -5.92 -12.48 -15.78
C LEU A 72 -6.82 -11.84 -14.72
N PHE A 73 -8.09 -11.57 -15.05
CA PHE A 73 -9.08 -11.03 -14.13
C PHE A 73 -9.25 -11.92 -12.88
N ASP A 74 -9.37 -13.24 -13.08
CA ASP A 74 -9.52 -14.19 -11.98
C ASP A 74 -8.29 -14.21 -11.07
N ARG A 75 -7.09 -14.22 -11.65
CA ARG A 75 -5.83 -14.13 -10.91
C ARG A 75 -5.74 -12.85 -10.07
N MET A 76 -6.10 -11.71 -10.69
CA MET A 76 -6.10 -10.42 -9.99
C MET A 76 -7.14 -10.38 -8.87
N LEU A 77 -8.33 -10.94 -9.09
CA LEU A 77 -9.39 -11.03 -8.08
C LEU A 77 -8.99 -11.93 -6.91
N ALA A 78 -8.32 -13.06 -7.19
CA ALA A 78 -7.76 -13.96 -6.19
C ALA A 78 -6.49 -13.39 -5.53
N ARG A 79 -5.96 -12.27 -6.03
CA ARG A 79 -4.71 -11.64 -5.58
C ARG A 79 -3.52 -12.61 -5.63
N GLU A 80 -3.53 -13.52 -6.60
CA GLU A 80 -2.44 -14.44 -6.85
C GLU A 80 -1.31 -13.77 -7.64
N LEU A 81 -0.08 -14.20 -7.38
CA LEU A 81 1.09 -13.81 -8.18
C LEU A 81 1.27 -14.83 -9.32
N PRO A 82 1.79 -14.43 -10.48
CA PRO A 82 2.28 -15.38 -11.46
C PRO A 82 3.36 -16.28 -10.83
N GLN A 83 3.51 -17.50 -11.31
CA GLN A 83 4.45 -18.46 -10.75
C GLN A 83 5.89 -17.93 -10.73
N ASP A 84 6.30 -17.24 -11.78
CA ASP A 84 7.67 -16.73 -11.97
C ASP A 84 7.70 -15.19 -11.91
N PHE A 85 6.89 -14.56 -11.05
CA PHE A 85 6.77 -13.10 -10.99
C PHE A 85 8.07 -12.39 -10.62
N ASP A 86 8.97 -13.09 -9.92
CA ASP A 86 10.25 -12.60 -9.41
C ASP A 86 11.46 -13.11 -10.21
N ALA A 87 11.25 -13.89 -11.28
CA ALA A 87 12.33 -14.47 -12.09
C ALA A 87 13.23 -13.41 -12.77
N GLU A 88 12.65 -12.27 -13.16
CA GLU A 88 13.35 -11.18 -13.84
C GLU A 88 13.78 -10.06 -12.89
N LEU A 89 13.81 -10.32 -11.57
CA LEU A 89 14.31 -9.34 -10.62
C LEU A 89 15.79 -9.04 -10.87
N PRO A 90 16.16 -7.76 -10.80
CA PRO A 90 17.56 -7.38 -11.01
C PRO A 90 18.46 -7.92 -9.89
N VAL A 91 19.64 -8.32 -10.26
CA VAL A 91 20.69 -8.81 -9.37
C VAL A 91 21.95 -7.98 -9.58
N TRP A 92 22.65 -7.66 -8.51
CA TRP A 92 23.90 -6.88 -8.54
C TRP A 92 25.06 -7.67 -7.97
N GLU A 93 26.25 -7.41 -8.50
CA GLU A 93 27.47 -8.09 -8.04
C GLU A 93 28.08 -7.37 -6.83
N PRO A 94 28.73 -8.11 -5.93
CA PRO A 94 29.44 -7.52 -4.79
C PRO A 94 30.45 -6.47 -5.23
N GLY A 95 30.51 -5.35 -4.48
CA GLY A 95 31.39 -4.22 -4.78
C GLY A 95 30.78 -3.14 -5.67
N GLU A 96 29.66 -3.39 -6.34
CA GLU A 96 28.86 -2.31 -6.93
C GLU A 96 28.34 -1.37 -5.83
N SER A 97 28.09 -0.12 -6.18
CA SER A 97 27.50 0.84 -5.24
C SER A 97 26.24 1.45 -5.82
N LEU A 98 25.13 1.26 -5.14
CA LEU A 98 23.83 1.72 -5.61
C LEU A 98 22.96 2.16 -4.43
N ALA A 99 22.25 3.29 -4.57
CA ALA A 99 21.23 3.68 -3.61
C ALA A 99 20.06 2.69 -3.65
N THR A 100 19.55 2.26 -2.49
CA THR A 100 18.46 1.28 -2.46
C THR A 100 17.17 1.81 -3.10
N ARG A 101 16.93 3.14 -3.14
CA ARG A 101 15.86 3.74 -3.95
C ARG A 101 16.03 3.48 -5.46
N LYS A 102 17.28 3.40 -5.96
CA LYS A 102 17.58 3.09 -7.37
C LYS A 102 17.42 1.59 -7.65
N ALA A 103 17.80 0.75 -6.72
CA ALA A 103 17.51 -0.67 -6.79
C ALA A 103 15.99 -0.92 -6.81
N SER A 104 15.22 -0.20 -5.99
CA SER A 104 13.76 -0.22 -6.00
C SER A 104 13.19 0.23 -7.36
N GLU A 105 13.74 1.29 -7.99
CA GLU A 105 13.33 1.69 -9.34
C GLU A 105 13.47 0.53 -10.34
N ALA A 106 14.63 -0.09 -10.39
CA ALA A 106 14.90 -1.20 -11.30
C ALA A 106 13.95 -2.39 -11.00
N THR A 107 13.72 -2.68 -9.74
CA THR A 107 12.79 -3.73 -9.30
C THR A 107 11.35 -3.42 -9.69
N ILE A 108 10.88 -2.17 -9.54
CA ILE A 108 9.54 -1.74 -9.98
C ILE A 108 9.37 -1.97 -11.48
N GLN A 109 10.39 -1.68 -12.30
CA GLN A 109 10.30 -1.94 -13.76
C GLN A 109 10.10 -3.42 -14.06
N ALA A 110 10.88 -4.30 -13.44
CA ALA A 110 10.78 -5.75 -13.63
C ALA A 110 9.40 -6.27 -13.18
N LEU A 111 8.98 -5.88 -11.99
CA LEU A 111 7.67 -6.28 -11.45
C LEU A 111 6.50 -5.74 -12.27
N ALA A 112 6.57 -4.49 -12.72
CA ALA A 112 5.50 -3.88 -13.52
C ALA A 112 5.34 -4.51 -14.91
N ALA A 113 6.37 -5.19 -15.42
CA ALA A 113 6.31 -5.95 -16.67
C ALA A 113 5.50 -7.24 -16.49
N SER A 114 5.64 -7.93 -15.36
CA SER A 114 4.93 -9.18 -15.05
C SER A 114 3.59 -8.97 -14.34
N LEU A 115 3.37 -7.82 -13.71
CA LEU A 115 2.19 -7.47 -12.92
C LEU A 115 1.46 -6.25 -13.50
N PRO A 116 0.58 -6.41 -14.50
CA PRO A 116 -0.16 -5.28 -15.08
C PRO A 116 -1.08 -4.59 -14.05
N GLU A 117 -1.45 -5.26 -12.98
CA GLU A 117 -2.20 -4.73 -11.86
C GLU A 117 -1.37 -3.87 -10.88
N MET A 118 -0.06 -3.72 -11.10
CA MET A 118 0.78 -2.86 -10.28
C MET A 118 0.67 -1.41 -10.71
N TRP A 119 0.14 -0.56 -9.85
CA TRP A 119 -0.08 0.87 -10.07
C TRP A 119 0.58 1.66 -8.95
N GLY A 120 1.12 2.81 -9.26
CA GLY A 120 1.69 3.62 -8.20
C GLY A 120 2.23 4.96 -8.64
N GLY A 121 2.80 5.66 -7.69
CA GLY A 121 3.34 7.00 -7.90
C GLY A 121 3.88 7.60 -6.63
N SER A 122 3.77 8.92 -6.49
CA SER A 122 4.38 9.64 -5.38
C SER A 122 3.58 10.88 -5.02
N ALA A 123 3.79 11.37 -3.79
CA ALA A 123 3.31 12.66 -3.32
C ALA A 123 4.22 13.79 -3.85
N ASP A 124 4.18 14.01 -5.18
CA ASP A 124 4.95 15.02 -5.92
C ASP A 124 6.48 14.85 -5.86
N LEU A 125 6.95 13.64 -5.54
CA LEU A 125 8.37 13.31 -5.40
C LEU A 125 8.80 12.14 -6.32
N ALA A 126 8.09 11.89 -7.41
CA ALA A 126 8.30 10.71 -8.24
C ALA A 126 9.73 10.59 -8.78
N GLY A 127 10.35 11.68 -9.18
CA GLY A 127 11.76 11.72 -9.63
C GLY A 127 12.77 11.41 -8.51
N SER A 128 12.48 11.85 -7.28
CA SER A 128 13.35 11.60 -6.12
C SER A 128 13.11 10.22 -5.50
N ASN A 129 11.87 9.78 -5.44
CA ASN A 129 11.50 8.45 -4.93
C ASN A 129 11.76 7.33 -5.94
N ASN A 130 11.96 7.66 -7.24
CA ASN A 130 12.13 6.70 -8.33
C ASN A 130 10.94 5.71 -8.44
N THR A 131 9.72 6.23 -8.44
CA THR A 131 8.48 5.45 -8.37
C THR A 131 7.71 5.39 -9.69
N VAL A 132 8.23 5.98 -10.76
CA VAL A 132 7.59 5.99 -12.09
C VAL A 132 7.73 4.62 -12.76
N ILE A 133 6.62 4.06 -13.26
CA ILE A 133 6.65 2.93 -14.19
C ILE A 133 6.95 3.51 -15.58
N LYS A 134 8.15 3.26 -16.08
CA LYS A 134 8.61 3.78 -17.38
C LYS A 134 7.78 3.20 -18.52
N GLY A 135 7.38 4.06 -19.45
CA GLY A 135 6.55 3.66 -20.59
C GLY A 135 5.07 3.47 -20.28
N ALA A 136 4.65 3.56 -19.01
CA ALA A 136 3.23 3.56 -18.66
C ALA A 136 2.69 4.99 -18.62
N ASP A 137 1.46 5.16 -19.10
CA ASP A 137 0.74 6.43 -19.03
C ASP A 137 0.38 6.80 -17.59
N SER A 138 0.16 8.08 -17.36
CA SER A 138 -0.40 8.61 -16.13
C SER A 138 -1.91 8.38 -16.06
N PHE A 139 -2.41 8.07 -14.87
CA PHE A 139 -3.85 7.93 -14.62
C PHE A 139 -4.53 9.29 -14.62
N GLY A 140 -5.46 9.49 -15.55
CA GLY A 140 -6.22 10.73 -15.64
C GLY A 140 -6.90 10.91 -17.00
N PRO A 141 -7.68 11.97 -17.16
CA PRO A 141 -8.27 12.27 -18.46
C PRO A 141 -7.18 12.63 -19.48
N THR A 142 -7.35 12.24 -20.72
CA THR A 142 -6.39 12.51 -21.81
C THR A 142 -6.10 14.03 -21.98
N ALA A 143 -7.03 14.88 -21.59
CA ALA A 143 -6.89 16.33 -21.67
C ALA A 143 -5.77 16.92 -20.78
N ILE A 144 -5.26 16.16 -19.80
CA ILE A 144 -4.14 16.59 -18.94
C ILE A 144 -2.77 16.14 -19.46
N THR A 145 -2.70 15.54 -20.64
CA THR A 145 -1.43 15.17 -21.29
C THR A 145 -0.57 16.42 -21.52
N THR A 146 0.74 16.28 -21.24
CA THR A 146 1.76 17.31 -21.46
C THR A 146 2.91 16.75 -22.30
N ASP A 147 3.89 17.58 -22.61
CA ASP A 147 5.12 17.12 -23.28
C ASP A 147 5.97 16.20 -22.40
N MET A 148 5.75 16.20 -21.08
CA MET A 148 6.52 15.41 -20.12
C MET A 148 5.92 14.03 -19.86
N TRP A 149 4.62 13.85 -19.99
CA TRP A 149 3.92 12.58 -19.76
C TRP A 149 2.55 12.58 -20.43
N SER A 150 2.16 11.40 -20.90
CA SER A 150 0.82 11.14 -21.43
C SER A 150 -0.14 10.69 -20.35
N ALA A 151 -1.43 10.99 -20.48
CA ALA A 151 -2.48 10.59 -19.55
C ALA A 151 -3.61 9.87 -20.26
N GLN A 152 -4.13 8.84 -19.60
CA GLN A 152 -5.33 8.13 -20.00
C GLN A 152 -6.04 7.51 -18.79
N PRO A 153 -7.35 7.17 -18.89
CA PRO A 153 -8.12 6.60 -17.78
C PRO A 153 -7.61 5.27 -17.22
N TYR A 154 -6.73 4.59 -17.96
CA TYR A 154 -6.14 3.31 -17.55
C TYR A 154 -4.63 3.40 -17.30
N GLY A 155 -4.09 4.62 -17.19
CA GLY A 155 -2.69 4.84 -16.86
C GLY A 155 -2.34 4.32 -15.47
N ARG A 156 -1.11 3.81 -15.31
CA ARG A 156 -0.65 3.17 -14.09
C ARG A 156 0.17 4.08 -13.17
N ASN A 157 0.63 5.22 -13.68
CA ASN A 157 1.34 6.22 -12.90
C ASN A 157 0.35 7.18 -12.24
N LEU A 158 0.35 7.22 -10.90
CA LEU A 158 -0.55 8.03 -10.09
C LEU A 158 0.15 9.28 -9.58
N HIS A 159 -0.46 10.44 -9.78
CA HIS A 159 0.04 11.73 -9.31
C HIS A 159 -0.80 12.22 -8.13
N PHE A 160 -0.30 12.05 -6.92
CA PHE A 160 -1.06 12.40 -5.71
C PHE A 160 -0.91 13.88 -5.31
N GLY A 161 0.09 14.59 -5.86
CA GLY A 161 0.48 15.93 -5.42
C GLY A 161 1.09 15.90 -4.01
N ILE A 162 1.37 17.05 -3.44
CA ILE A 162 1.93 17.18 -2.06
C ILE A 162 0.80 16.89 -1.05
N ARG A 163 0.42 15.60 -0.93
CA ARG A 163 -0.76 15.15 -0.15
C ARG A 163 -0.54 13.74 0.39
N GLU A 164 0.42 13.55 1.27
CA GLU A 164 0.85 12.25 1.78
C GLU A 164 -0.29 11.49 2.48
N HIS A 165 -1.06 12.19 3.31
CA HIS A 165 -2.23 11.60 3.97
C HIS A 165 -3.28 11.13 2.96
N ALA A 166 -3.64 11.99 2.01
CA ALA A 166 -4.62 11.65 0.98
C ALA A 166 -4.12 10.52 0.07
N MET A 167 -2.82 10.52 -0.29
CA MET A 167 -2.19 9.41 -1.02
C MET A 167 -2.43 8.08 -0.32
N SER A 168 -2.11 8.00 0.97
CA SER A 168 -2.28 6.77 1.75
C SER A 168 -3.75 6.37 1.90
N ALA A 169 -4.65 7.33 2.08
CA ALA A 169 -6.09 7.07 2.15
C ALA A 169 -6.65 6.55 0.80
N ILE A 170 -6.21 7.14 -0.32
CA ILE A 170 -6.54 6.68 -1.67
C ILE A 170 -6.01 5.25 -1.90
N MET A 171 -4.76 4.98 -1.51
CA MET A 171 -4.17 3.64 -1.59
C MET A 171 -4.98 2.61 -0.80
N ASN A 172 -5.42 2.95 0.41
CA ASN A 172 -6.29 2.09 1.21
C ASN A 172 -7.60 1.80 0.46
N GLY A 173 -8.22 2.80 -0.15
CA GLY A 173 -9.45 2.65 -0.95
C GLY A 173 -9.24 1.74 -2.17
N ILE A 174 -8.15 1.92 -2.91
CA ILE A 174 -7.80 1.09 -4.07
C ILE A 174 -7.57 -0.37 -3.63
N ALA A 175 -6.81 -0.59 -2.56
CA ALA A 175 -6.54 -1.93 -2.05
C ALA A 175 -7.81 -2.64 -1.56
N LEU A 176 -8.73 -1.93 -0.92
CA LEU A 176 -10.02 -2.46 -0.47
C LEU A 176 -10.97 -2.77 -1.64
N HIS A 177 -10.92 -1.99 -2.72
CA HIS A 177 -11.67 -2.29 -3.95
C HIS A 177 -11.19 -3.61 -4.58
N GLY A 178 -9.90 -3.89 -4.51
CA GLY A 178 -9.28 -5.10 -5.05
C GLY A 178 -8.78 -4.93 -6.49
N ASN A 179 -8.25 -6.02 -7.04
CA ASN A 179 -7.71 -6.15 -8.41
C ASN A 179 -6.48 -5.27 -8.72
N THR A 180 -6.02 -4.45 -7.80
CA THR A 180 -4.88 -3.55 -8.01
C THR A 180 -3.89 -3.67 -6.85
N ARG A 181 -2.60 -3.77 -7.16
CA ARG A 181 -1.50 -3.69 -6.21
C ARG A 181 -0.96 -2.28 -6.25
N VAL A 182 -1.32 -1.47 -5.25
CA VAL A 182 -1.03 -0.03 -5.25
C VAL A 182 0.15 0.30 -4.37
N TYR A 183 1.11 1.08 -4.91
CA TYR A 183 2.21 1.65 -4.14
C TYR A 183 2.22 3.17 -4.21
N GLY A 184 2.77 3.80 -3.17
CA GLY A 184 2.92 5.25 -3.09
C GLY A 184 4.19 5.65 -2.37
N GLY A 185 4.90 6.62 -2.96
CA GLY A 185 6.20 7.07 -2.49
C GLY A 185 6.17 8.47 -1.89
N THR A 186 7.00 8.65 -0.87
CA THR A 186 7.42 9.94 -0.31
C THR A 186 8.75 9.75 0.41
N PHE A 187 9.34 10.82 0.96
CA PHE A 187 10.49 10.67 1.85
C PHE A 187 10.05 10.05 3.18
N LEU A 188 10.96 9.32 3.84
CA LEU A 188 10.62 8.62 5.08
C LEU A 188 10.11 9.57 6.16
N ILE A 189 10.71 10.76 6.31
CA ILE A 189 10.25 11.75 7.29
C ILE A 189 8.79 12.16 7.05
N PHE A 190 8.34 12.23 5.78
CA PHE A 190 6.96 12.61 5.45
C PHE A 190 5.96 11.49 5.66
N SER A 191 6.40 10.29 6.08
CA SER A 191 5.49 9.27 6.60
C SER A 191 4.73 9.76 7.84
N GLU A 192 5.24 10.78 8.53
CA GLU A 192 4.55 11.42 9.65
C GLU A 192 3.24 12.08 9.21
N TYR A 193 3.21 12.71 8.02
CA TYR A 193 1.96 13.21 7.43
C TYR A 193 1.01 12.08 7.01
N GLN A 194 1.52 10.89 6.71
CA GLN A 194 0.73 9.71 6.34
C GLN A 194 0.19 8.95 7.54
N TYR A 195 0.77 9.14 8.72
CA TYR A 195 0.64 8.26 9.89
C TYR A 195 -0.80 7.81 10.19
N PRO A 196 -1.82 8.70 10.24
CA PRO A 196 -3.18 8.26 10.53
C PRO A 196 -3.75 7.32 9.46
N ALA A 197 -3.47 7.57 8.18
CA ALA A 197 -3.95 6.73 7.08
C ALA A 197 -3.20 5.40 7.01
N VAL A 198 -1.89 5.38 7.28
CA VAL A 198 -1.07 4.15 7.39
C VAL A 198 -1.57 3.29 8.54
N ARG A 199 -1.79 3.90 9.72
CA ARG A 199 -2.33 3.21 10.89
C ARG A 199 -3.72 2.62 10.62
N LEU A 200 -4.58 3.35 9.91
CA LEU A 200 -5.89 2.86 9.53
C LEU A 200 -5.79 1.71 8.51
N GLY A 201 -4.88 1.81 7.54
CA GLY A 201 -4.56 0.71 6.62
C GLY A 201 -4.12 -0.56 7.35
N SER A 202 -3.29 -0.42 8.38
CA SER A 202 -2.85 -1.52 9.25
C SER A 202 -4.01 -2.14 10.02
N LEU A 203 -4.91 -1.32 10.56
CA LEU A 203 -6.12 -1.79 11.25
C LEU A 203 -7.06 -2.55 10.31
N MET A 204 -7.17 -2.11 9.05
CA MET A 204 -8.00 -2.75 8.01
C MET A 204 -7.29 -3.90 7.29
N SER A 205 -6.02 -4.16 7.60
CA SER A 205 -5.19 -5.17 6.93
C SER A 205 -5.13 -4.98 5.41
N THR A 206 -4.98 -3.73 4.94
CA THR A 206 -4.89 -3.41 3.51
C THR A 206 -3.57 -3.88 2.92
N ASP A 207 -3.59 -4.34 1.67
CA ASP A 207 -2.39 -4.75 0.93
C ASP A 207 -1.85 -3.54 0.14
N THR A 208 -1.27 -2.59 0.86
CA THR A 208 -0.68 -1.38 0.31
C THR A 208 0.84 -1.40 0.47
N TYR A 209 1.56 -0.72 -0.45
CA TYR A 209 3.02 -0.68 -0.47
C TYR A 209 3.50 0.75 -0.39
N TYR A 210 4.18 1.10 0.69
CA TYR A 210 4.78 2.42 0.87
C TYR A 210 6.26 2.39 0.47
N VAL A 211 6.68 3.37 -0.33
CA VAL A 211 8.06 3.54 -0.76
C VAL A 211 8.61 4.79 -0.05
N TRP A 212 9.30 4.59 1.05
CA TRP A 212 9.86 5.66 1.87
C TRP A 212 11.36 5.81 1.61
N THR A 213 11.72 6.78 0.78
CA THR A 213 13.13 7.04 0.46
C THR A 213 13.73 8.08 1.40
N HIS A 214 15.04 8.33 1.29
CA HIS A 214 15.75 9.27 2.16
C HIS A 214 15.66 8.86 3.63
N ASP A 215 16.03 7.61 3.90
CA ASP A 215 15.71 6.85 5.11
C ASP A 215 16.54 7.20 6.35
N SER A 216 17.50 8.11 6.24
CA SER A 216 18.43 8.42 7.34
C SER A 216 19.04 9.80 7.24
N ILE A 217 19.80 10.18 8.24
CA ILE A 217 20.64 11.39 8.24
C ILE A 217 21.66 11.40 7.11
N GLY A 218 21.97 10.23 6.52
CA GLY A 218 22.87 10.08 5.36
C GLY A 218 22.33 10.65 4.05
N LEU A 219 21.12 11.20 4.02
CA LEU A 219 20.56 11.86 2.84
C LEU A 219 21.31 13.14 2.43
N GLY A 220 21.97 13.83 3.39
CA GLY A 220 22.92 14.91 3.13
C GLY A 220 22.32 16.31 3.17
N GLU A 221 22.41 17.05 2.07
CA GLU A 221 22.17 18.49 1.98
C GLU A 221 20.75 18.98 2.24
N ASP A 222 19.74 18.13 2.20
CA ASP A 222 18.35 18.51 2.48
C ASP A 222 18.14 18.95 3.95
N GLY A 223 19.06 18.56 4.83
CA GLY A 223 19.17 19.05 6.21
C GLY A 223 18.15 18.44 7.20
N PRO A 224 18.09 18.99 8.41
CA PRO A 224 17.37 18.38 9.56
C PRO A 224 15.88 18.21 9.32
N THR A 225 15.24 19.04 8.50
CA THR A 225 13.79 18.94 8.21
C THR A 225 13.44 17.71 7.39
N HIS A 226 14.45 17.06 6.78
CA HIS A 226 14.28 15.89 5.92
C HIS A 226 14.98 14.65 6.48
N GLN A 227 15.73 14.76 7.56
CA GLN A 227 16.56 13.71 8.17
C GLN A 227 15.78 12.95 9.25
N PRO A 228 15.24 11.75 8.95
CA PRO A 228 14.51 10.98 9.94
C PRO A 228 15.46 10.37 10.98
N VAL A 229 15.08 10.43 12.25
CA VAL A 229 15.79 9.81 13.38
C VAL A 229 14.89 8.82 14.10
N GLU A 230 13.75 9.27 14.65
CA GLU A 230 12.77 8.47 15.39
C GLU A 230 11.76 7.75 14.52
N THR A 231 11.64 8.13 13.26
CA THR A 231 10.55 7.75 12.34
C THR A 231 10.42 6.24 12.17
N LEU A 232 11.54 5.51 12.00
CA LEU A 232 11.50 4.04 11.89
C LEU A 232 10.95 3.38 13.16
N SER A 233 11.33 3.88 14.34
CA SER A 233 10.82 3.36 15.61
C SER A 233 9.32 3.62 15.75
N ALA A 234 8.86 4.82 15.37
CA ALA A 234 7.45 5.18 15.38
C ALA A 234 6.62 4.29 14.41
N LEU A 235 7.12 4.06 13.21
CA LEU A 235 6.45 3.18 12.23
C LEU A 235 6.40 1.73 12.72
N ARG A 236 7.48 1.21 13.30
CA ARG A 236 7.54 -0.16 13.85
C ARG A 236 6.63 -0.35 15.08
N ALA A 237 6.25 0.72 15.75
CA ALA A 237 5.27 0.67 16.84
C ALA A 237 3.81 0.54 16.36
N ILE A 238 3.53 0.72 15.05
CA ILE A 238 2.18 0.52 14.50
C ILE A 238 1.90 -0.99 14.39
N PRO A 239 0.90 -1.52 15.11
CA PRO A 239 0.54 -2.93 14.98
C PRO A 239 0.15 -3.28 13.54
N ASN A 240 0.56 -4.45 13.09
CA ASN A 240 0.25 -4.97 11.75
C ASN A 240 0.80 -4.13 10.58
N LEU A 241 1.88 -3.36 10.79
CA LEU A 241 2.64 -2.70 9.73
C LEU A 241 3.98 -3.41 9.56
N SER A 242 4.28 -3.90 8.36
CA SER A 242 5.60 -4.43 8.03
C SER A 242 6.53 -3.30 7.58
N VAL A 243 7.62 -3.07 8.29
CA VAL A 243 8.63 -2.08 7.95
C VAL A 243 9.92 -2.80 7.56
N ILE A 244 10.28 -2.71 6.29
CA ILE A 244 11.43 -3.39 5.69
C ILE A 244 12.49 -2.35 5.34
N ARG A 245 13.69 -2.53 5.83
CA ARG A 245 14.84 -1.65 5.52
C ARG A 245 15.98 -2.50 4.97
N PRO A 246 16.05 -2.67 3.65
CA PRO A 246 17.08 -3.49 3.03
C PRO A 246 18.46 -2.85 3.17
N ALA A 247 19.50 -3.67 3.36
CA ALA A 247 20.86 -3.21 3.54
C ALA A 247 21.52 -2.81 2.21
N ASP A 248 21.13 -3.46 1.10
CA ASP A 248 21.72 -3.22 -0.23
C ASP A 248 20.70 -3.42 -1.38
N ALA A 249 21.23 -3.42 -2.60
CA ALA A 249 20.41 -3.55 -3.80
C ALA A 249 19.75 -4.93 -3.93
N ASN A 250 20.45 -6.03 -3.62
CA ASN A 250 19.93 -7.40 -3.70
C ASN A 250 18.83 -7.62 -2.67
N GLU A 251 19.03 -7.17 -1.43
CA GLU A 251 17.98 -7.21 -0.42
C GLU A 251 16.78 -6.35 -0.81
N THR A 252 16.98 -5.23 -1.52
CA THR A 252 15.88 -4.37 -1.99
C THR A 252 14.99 -5.10 -2.99
N ALA A 253 15.57 -5.82 -3.95
CA ALA A 253 14.80 -6.61 -4.91
C ALA A 253 13.97 -7.69 -4.18
N GLN A 254 14.61 -8.41 -3.27
CA GLN A 254 13.94 -9.45 -2.49
C GLN A 254 12.92 -8.89 -1.48
N ALA A 255 13.12 -7.68 -0.97
CA ALA A 255 12.16 -6.98 -0.12
C ALA A 255 10.85 -6.68 -0.86
N TRP A 256 10.92 -6.28 -2.13
CA TRP A 256 9.74 -6.11 -2.97
C TRP A 256 9.02 -7.43 -3.22
N ALA A 257 9.74 -8.51 -3.53
CA ALA A 257 9.13 -9.84 -3.73
C ALA A 257 8.42 -10.32 -2.46
N ALA A 258 9.13 -10.29 -1.33
CA ALA A 258 8.56 -10.68 -0.03
C ALA A 258 7.34 -9.81 0.36
N ALA A 259 7.38 -8.50 0.06
CA ALA A 259 6.26 -7.61 0.29
C ALA A 259 5.03 -7.98 -0.55
N LEU A 260 5.22 -8.40 -1.81
CA LEU A 260 4.13 -8.84 -2.70
C LEU A 260 3.53 -10.18 -2.29
N GLU A 261 4.34 -11.09 -1.75
CA GLU A 261 3.89 -12.39 -1.24
C GLU A 261 3.04 -12.26 0.03
N TYR A 262 3.38 -11.31 0.90
CA TYR A 262 2.68 -11.10 2.18
C TYR A 262 1.47 -10.18 2.02
N LYS A 263 0.28 -10.76 1.95
CA LYS A 263 -0.99 -10.05 1.63
C LYS A 263 -1.74 -9.50 2.85
N ALA A 264 -1.31 -9.83 4.07
CA ALA A 264 -2.14 -9.64 5.27
C ALA A 264 -1.96 -8.27 5.95
N ALA A 265 -1.09 -7.40 5.45
CA ALA A 265 -0.80 -6.11 6.07
C ALA A 265 -0.21 -5.10 5.08
N PRO A 266 -0.25 -3.81 5.37
CA PRO A 266 0.55 -2.81 4.67
C PRO A 266 2.06 -3.06 4.87
N LYS A 267 2.84 -2.69 3.87
CA LYS A 267 4.31 -2.80 3.88
C LYS A 267 4.93 -1.47 3.55
N GLY A 268 5.99 -1.10 4.25
CA GLY A 268 6.79 0.07 3.96
C GLY A 268 8.25 -0.30 3.76
N LEU A 269 8.81 0.12 2.64
CA LEU A 269 10.21 -0.04 2.31
C LEU A 269 10.95 1.27 2.63
N ALA A 270 11.85 1.25 3.61
CA ALA A 270 12.70 2.37 3.94
C ALA A 270 14.01 2.28 3.13
N LEU A 271 14.23 3.26 2.25
CA LEU A 271 15.24 3.20 1.19
C LEU A 271 16.22 4.37 1.26
N SER A 272 17.50 4.10 1.04
CA SER A 272 18.56 5.12 1.08
C SER A 272 18.51 6.08 -0.12
N ARG A 273 18.93 7.35 0.11
CA ARG A 273 19.27 8.30 -0.94
C ARG A 273 20.69 8.08 -1.44
N GLN A 274 21.61 7.88 -0.52
CA GLN A 274 23.03 7.64 -0.79
C GLN A 274 23.26 6.23 -1.36
N GLY A 275 24.33 6.07 -2.12
CA GLY A 275 24.81 4.77 -2.58
C GLY A 275 25.30 3.92 -1.41
N LEU A 276 24.96 2.65 -1.44
CA LEU A 276 25.43 1.64 -0.49
C LEU A 276 26.16 0.54 -1.28
N PRO A 277 27.23 -0.04 -0.73
CA PRO A 277 27.91 -1.15 -1.38
C PRO A 277 27.00 -2.38 -1.42
N VAL A 278 27.02 -3.12 -2.52
CA VAL A 278 26.44 -4.46 -2.57
C VAL A 278 27.35 -5.39 -1.80
N LEU A 279 26.79 -6.07 -0.82
CA LEU A 279 27.52 -6.90 0.13
C LEU A 279 27.73 -8.31 -0.42
N GLU A 280 28.86 -8.93 -0.08
CA GLU A 280 29.11 -10.35 -0.37
C GLU A 280 28.04 -11.24 0.32
N GLY A 281 27.52 -12.21 -0.41
CA GLY A 281 26.54 -13.18 0.08
C GLY A 281 25.09 -12.72 0.03
N THR A 282 24.78 -11.44 -0.24
CA THR A 282 23.38 -11.00 -0.39
C THR A 282 22.73 -11.56 -1.65
N LYS A 283 23.50 -11.72 -2.72
CA LYS A 283 23.04 -12.33 -3.98
C LYS A 283 22.44 -13.74 -3.74
N GLU A 284 23.08 -14.53 -2.90
CA GLU A 284 22.69 -15.93 -2.61
C GLU A 284 21.70 -16.03 -1.44
N LYS A 285 21.87 -15.18 -0.43
CA LYS A 285 21.15 -15.32 0.86
C LYS A 285 19.92 -14.45 0.98
N ALA A 286 19.81 -13.34 0.23
CA ALA A 286 18.74 -12.35 0.42
C ALA A 286 17.36 -12.93 0.15
N HIS A 287 17.21 -13.85 -0.82
CA HIS A 287 15.93 -14.47 -1.14
C HIS A 287 15.26 -15.07 0.11
N ASP A 288 15.93 -15.95 0.80
CA ASP A 288 15.39 -16.61 2.00
C ASP A 288 15.51 -15.73 3.25
N GLY A 289 16.61 -14.97 3.32
CA GLY A 289 16.93 -14.13 4.48
C GLY A 289 15.92 -13.03 4.72
N VAL A 290 15.55 -12.29 3.69
CA VAL A 290 14.56 -11.20 3.78
C VAL A 290 13.17 -11.75 4.16
N ARG A 291 12.77 -12.89 3.61
CA ARG A 291 11.49 -13.55 3.94
C ARG A 291 11.40 -13.99 5.39
N ARG A 292 12.54 -14.31 6.02
CA ARG A 292 12.63 -14.62 7.46
C ARG A 292 12.67 -13.39 8.35
N GLY A 293 12.85 -12.19 7.75
CA GLY A 293 12.95 -10.91 8.44
C GLY A 293 14.34 -10.57 8.99
N ALA A 294 15.21 -11.56 9.17
CA ALA A 294 16.62 -11.40 9.52
C ALA A 294 17.40 -12.68 9.20
N TYR A 295 18.68 -12.53 8.92
CA TYR A 295 19.58 -13.67 8.66
C TYR A 295 21.04 -13.28 8.96
N VAL A 296 21.89 -14.29 9.16
CA VAL A 296 23.32 -14.10 9.32
C VAL A 296 23.96 -13.99 7.94
N LEU A 297 24.38 -12.77 7.59
CA LEU A 297 25.09 -12.53 6.33
C LEU A 297 26.56 -12.99 6.45
N VAL A 298 27.23 -12.60 7.54
CA VAL A 298 28.61 -12.96 7.85
C VAL A 298 28.65 -13.59 9.23
N GLU A 299 29.22 -14.77 9.33
CA GLU A 299 29.44 -15.43 10.62
C GLU A 299 30.51 -14.69 11.42
N GLU A 300 30.43 -14.76 12.74
CA GLU A 300 31.46 -14.23 13.61
C GLU A 300 32.81 -14.96 13.38
N SER A 301 33.91 -14.26 13.47
CA SER A 301 35.19 -14.90 13.54
C SER A 301 35.34 -15.67 14.87
N LYS A 302 36.03 -16.81 14.88
CA LYS A 302 36.20 -17.64 16.09
C LYS A 302 36.79 -16.89 17.29
N ASP A 303 37.41 -15.74 17.06
CA ASP A 303 38.06 -14.91 18.07
C ASP A 303 37.27 -13.63 18.39
N CYS A 304 36.09 -13.44 17.81
CA CYS A 304 35.27 -12.27 18.04
C CYS A 304 34.07 -12.65 18.92
N LEU A 305 34.14 -12.25 20.19
CA LEU A 305 32.98 -12.25 21.06
C LEU A 305 32.24 -10.93 20.89
N LEU A 306 31.01 -10.98 20.40
CA LEU A 306 30.12 -9.82 20.43
C LEU A 306 29.71 -9.62 21.90
N TYR A 307 30.37 -8.69 22.58
CA TYR A 307 29.88 -8.23 23.87
C TYR A 307 28.71 -7.28 23.62
N THR A 308 27.51 -7.72 23.89
CA THR A 308 26.42 -6.80 24.12
C THR A 308 26.67 -6.20 25.49
N SER A 309 27.02 -4.92 25.53
CA SER A 309 26.95 -4.17 26.81
C SER A 309 25.49 -4.14 27.25
N ASP A 310 25.24 -4.51 28.46
CA ASP A 310 23.96 -4.43 29.16
C ASP A 310 23.38 -3.00 29.12
#